data_4d62c05e41b25385211778c9e7d04bdd
#
_entry.id   4d62c05e41b25385211778c9e7d04bdd
#
_cell.length_a   1.000
_cell.length_b   1.000
_cell.length_c   1.000
_cell.angle_alpha   90.00
_cell.angle_beta   90.00
_cell.angle_gamma   90.00
#
_symmetry.space_group_name_H-M   'P 1'
#
loop_
_entity.id
_entity.type
_entity.pdbx_description
1 polymer ?
#
loop_
_entity_poly.entity_id
_entity_poly.type
_entity_poly.pdbx_seq_one_letter_code
_entity_poly.pdbx_strand_id
1 'polypeptide(L)'
;MSTHGRIDAVVNVAGITRPTGFAKGEESDWSAVLSVHLDGYRNVLDAVLPHMAAAGRGHVVGVTSGSGWRAADAGAYSCAKRAVAALTWQLGRSAPDGVAINAISPIAMTRMVTAALGRSRPPAPGGGNPTAPRRSSATGGLSLGSMPEPEQLAPLGAALAGHGAARLRGQVLFAGGSEVAVVDPPRLLEVVRTSDVRSVDVVVAGLLDALVAAEAAQATSGGANPRFGALYGPTDEPDAGAPAAVDTSAAVAVVSDRPDLAAEVTAALDAHGSRTTVVTAPATAGFDDARAALGAAAISLGGLDAVVVALRCPTKAVGTDDWAAVLGDHAGLTELIHADAAWARAAAEHAAATERPLRLVTVTDAAGPGGRSRAQAAAQLARSSLGATGGAVGAYSVAVETDGHHDTTAGLVGALASSPGAAGLSGAELVVGAGWFGLRSHPRPAGSIVVGGPGLPDWFDTILEEQCR
;
A
#
# COMPACT_ATOMS: atom_id res chain seq x y z
N MET A 1 29.53 9.48 14.93
CA MET A 1 30.93 9.41 14.43
C MET A 1 31.91 10.02 15.43
N SER A 2 31.66 11.21 15.95
CA SER A 2 32.62 11.91 16.83
C SER A 2 33.01 11.17 18.10
N THR A 3 32.12 10.37 18.69
CA THR A 3 32.34 9.68 19.96
C THR A 3 32.97 8.30 19.80
N HIS A 4 32.52 7.51 18.84
CA HIS A 4 32.91 6.10 18.69
C HIS A 4 33.59 5.79 17.35
N GLY A 5 33.72 6.77 16.45
CA GLY A 5 34.37 6.61 15.14
C GLY A 5 33.61 5.76 14.12
N ARG A 6 32.50 5.11 14.51
CA ARG A 6 31.73 4.19 13.65
C ARG A 6 30.25 4.13 14.02
N ILE A 7 29.44 3.61 13.11
CA ILE A 7 28.04 3.25 13.31
C ILE A 7 27.91 1.79 12.88
N ASP A 8 27.56 0.91 13.82
CA ASP A 8 27.40 -0.52 13.55
C ASP A 8 25.95 -0.90 13.32
N ALA A 9 25.01 -0.25 14.02
CA ALA A 9 23.59 -0.49 13.83
C ALA A 9 22.75 0.78 14.04
N VAL A 10 21.61 0.84 13.36
CA VAL A 10 20.57 1.85 13.55
C VAL A 10 19.22 1.15 13.68
N VAL A 11 18.48 1.45 14.73
CA VAL A 11 17.10 1.02 14.91
C VAL A 11 16.19 2.26 14.82
N ASN A 12 15.50 2.42 13.69
CA ASN A 12 14.65 3.57 13.43
C ASN A 12 13.20 3.24 13.78
N VAL A 13 12.78 3.63 14.98
CA VAL A 13 11.40 3.47 15.47
C VAL A 13 10.62 4.79 15.52
N ALA A 14 11.17 5.85 14.90
CA ALA A 14 10.49 7.14 14.83
C ALA A 14 9.14 7.00 14.11
N GLY A 15 8.10 7.58 14.68
CA GLY A 15 6.77 7.50 14.08
C GLY A 15 5.72 8.28 14.84
N ILE A 16 4.71 8.72 14.13
CA ILE A 16 3.51 9.37 14.64
C ILE A 16 2.25 8.71 14.09
N THR A 17 1.13 8.87 14.74
CA THR A 17 -0.18 8.53 14.19
C THR A 17 -1.07 9.76 14.15
N ARG A 18 -1.90 9.82 13.13
CA ARG A 18 -3.07 10.66 13.04
C ARG A 18 -4.21 9.70 12.70
N PRO A 19 -4.97 9.22 13.70
CA PRO A 19 -5.93 8.13 13.53
C PRO A 19 -7.20 8.61 12.83
N THR A 20 -7.06 9.05 11.61
CA THR A 20 -8.13 9.45 10.72
C THR A 20 -8.02 8.68 9.42
N GLY A 21 -9.13 8.18 8.91
CA GLY A 21 -9.20 7.57 7.59
C GLY A 21 -8.96 8.59 6.48
N PHE A 22 -8.65 8.11 5.28
CA PHE A 22 -8.36 9.01 4.17
C PHE A 22 -9.56 9.92 3.81
N ALA A 23 -10.78 9.44 4.01
CA ALA A 23 -11.99 10.24 3.75
C ALA A 23 -12.27 11.34 4.77
N LYS A 24 -11.52 11.45 5.87
CA LYS A 24 -11.78 12.40 6.98
C LYS A 24 -10.54 13.12 7.51
N GLY A 25 -9.34 12.70 7.17
CA GLY A 25 -8.09 13.30 7.64
C GLY A 25 -7.88 14.69 7.05
N GLU A 26 -7.16 15.56 7.76
CA GLU A 26 -6.74 16.85 7.25
C GLU A 26 -5.47 16.71 6.39
N GLU A 27 -5.26 17.64 5.47
CA GLU A 27 -4.09 17.67 4.61
C GLU A 27 -2.79 17.73 5.39
N SER A 28 -2.77 18.53 6.47
CA SER A 28 -1.63 18.64 7.37
C SER A 28 -1.29 17.33 8.10
N ASP A 29 -2.29 16.52 8.42
CA ASP A 29 -2.10 15.21 9.04
C ASP A 29 -1.43 14.23 8.06
N TRP A 30 -1.84 14.27 6.78
CA TRP A 30 -1.22 13.47 5.72
C TRP A 30 0.24 13.83 5.54
N SER A 31 0.54 15.12 5.36
CA SER A 31 1.90 15.62 5.18
C SER A 31 2.80 15.26 6.37
N ALA A 32 2.31 15.46 7.60
CA ALA A 32 3.08 15.15 8.81
C ALA A 32 3.39 13.64 8.93
N VAL A 33 2.41 12.77 8.67
CA VAL A 33 2.61 11.32 8.77
C VAL A 33 3.56 10.81 7.69
N LEU A 34 3.37 11.21 6.44
CA LEU A 34 4.24 10.81 5.33
C LEU A 34 5.67 11.28 5.56
N SER A 35 5.86 12.54 5.94
CA SER A 35 7.19 13.12 6.21
C SER A 35 7.93 12.37 7.33
N VAL A 36 7.27 12.11 8.47
CA VAL A 36 7.93 11.41 9.57
C VAL A 36 8.27 9.96 9.23
N HIS A 37 7.35 9.24 8.57
CA HIS A 37 7.54 7.80 8.34
C HIS A 37 8.39 7.49 7.12
N LEU A 38 8.15 8.14 5.98
CA LEU A 38 8.84 7.82 4.74
C LEU A 38 10.08 8.70 4.53
N ASP A 39 9.95 10.03 4.57
CA ASP A 39 11.11 10.92 4.44
C ASP A 39 12.07 10.74 5.62
N GLY A 40 11.54 10.65 6.86
CA GLY A 40 12.34 10.42 8.04
C GLY A 40 13.15 9.12 7.95
N TYR A 41 12.55 8.02 7.47
CA TYR A 41 13.24 6.75 7.26
C TYR A 41 14.31 6.88 6.15
N ARG A 42 13.94 7.45 5.00
CA ARG A 42 14.86 7.72 3.90
C ARG A 42 16.04 8.59 4.35
N ASN A 43 15.79 9.66 5.07
CA ASN A 43 16.84 10.59 5.54
C ASN A 43 17.80 9.92 6.52
N VAL A 44 17.31 9.05 7.42
CA VAL A 44 18.18 8.25 8.28
C VAL A 44 19.05 7.32 7.46
N LEU A 45 18.49 6.63 6.47
CA LEU A 45 19.26 5.75 5.56
C LEU A 45 20.31 6.53 4.79
N ASP A 46 19.96 7.68 4.21
CA ASP A 46 20.88 8.55 3.48
C ASP A 46 22.05 9.04 4.34
N ALA A 47 21.78 9.33 5.60
CA ALA A 47 22.81 9.77 6.55
C ALA A 47 23.75 8.64 7.01
N VAL A 48 23.26 7.38 7.13
CA VAL A 48 24.08 6.31 7.75
C VAL A 48 24.71 5.37 6.75
N LEU A 49 24.08 5.11 5.60
CA LEU A 49 24.57 4.15 4.62
C LEU A 49 25.96 4.49 4.04
N PRO A 50 26.35 5.75 3.78
CA PRO A 50 27.70 6.06 3.35
C PRO A 50 28.77 5.62 4.35
N HIS A 51 28.49 5.76 5.65
CA HIS A 51 29.41 5.36 6.71
C HIS A 51 29.49 3.84 6.85
N MET A 52 28.36 3.15 6.75
CA MET A 52 28.31 1.68 6.81
C MET A 52 28.96 1.05 5.56
N ALA A 53 28.74 1.63 4.38
CA ALA A 53 29.38 1.21 3.13
C ALA A 53 30.89 1.32 3.21
N ALA A 54 31.41 2.47 3.68
CA ALA A 54 32.85 2.68 3.87
C ALA A 54 33.46 1.73 4.91
N ALA A 55 32.67 1.31 5.92
CA ALA A 55 33.09 0.35 6.94
C ALA A 55 32.96 -1.12 6.49
N GLY A 56 32.29 -1.39 5.36
CA GLY A 56 31.98 -2.74 4.86
C GLY A 56 31.10 -3.54 5.81
N ARG A 57 30.32 -2.88 6.69
CA ARG A 57 29.40 -3.52 7.64
C ARG A 57 28.40 -2.52 8.20
N GLY A 58 27.22 -3.01 8.53
CA GLY A 58 26.18 -2.23 9.18
C GLY A 58 24.85 -2.94 9.22
N HIS A 59 24.01 -2.58 10.17
CA HIS A 59 22.66 -3.10 10.30
C HIS A 59 21.67 -1.97 10.45
N VAL A 60 20.61 -1.97 9.63
CA VAL A 60 19.50 -1.03 9.76
C VAL A 60 18.22 -1.79 10.01
N VAL A 61 17.51 -1.41 11.05
CA VAL A 61 16.20 -1.97 11.40
C VAL A 61 15.17 -0.84 11.33
N GLY A 62 14.32 -0.88 10.32
CA GLY A 62 13.17 0.01 10.18
C GLY A 62 11.92 -0.55 10.86
N VAL A 63 10.86 0.24 10.90
CA VAL A 63 9.55 -0.20 11.42
C VAL A 63 8.45 0.11 10.42
N THR A 64 7.80 -0.94 9.92
CA THR A 64 6.57 -0.87 9.14
C THR A 64 5.35 -1.21 10.01
N SER A 65 4.25 -1.68 9.45
CA SER A 65 3.05 -2.07 10.20
C SER A 65 2.14 -2.94 9.35
N GLY A 66 1.45 -3.89 9.99
CA GLY A 66 0.39 -4.67 9.36
C GLY A 66 -0.76 -3.83 8.78
N SER A 67 -0.95 -2.58 9.24
CA SER A 67 -1.91 -1.65 8.63
C SER A 67 -1.56 -1.30 7.18
N GLY A 68 -0.31 -1.50 6.74
CA GLY A 68 0.13 -1.24 5.36
C GLY A 68 -0.39 -2.25 4.33
N TRP A 69 -1.03 -3.34 4.77
CA TRP A 69 -1.58 -4.34 3.84
C TRP A 69 -2.93 -4.92 4.27
N ARG A 70 -3.55 -4.37 5.30
CA ARG A 70 -4.94 -4.66 5.66
C ARG A 70 -5.90 -3.76 4.88
N ALA A 71 -7.12 -4.24 4.68
CA ALA A 71 -8.20 -3.42 4.12
C ALA A 71 -8.67 -2.30 5.06
N ALA A 72 -8.30 -2.36 6.35
CA ALA A 72 -8.66 -1.33 7.32
C ALA A 72 -8.02 0.02 6.98
N ASP A 73 -8.84 1.07 7.03
CA ASP A 73 -8.41 2.44 6.75
C ASP A 73 -7.70 3.07 7.95
N ALA A 74 -6.42 3.32 7.80
CA ALA A 74 -5.63 4.14 8.71
C ALA A 74 -5.00 5.36 7.99
N GLY A 75 -5.57 5.76 6.86
CA GLY A 75 -5.20 6.93 6.08
C GLY A 75 -3.73 6.96 5.69
N ALA A 76 -3.10 8.11 5.88
CA ALA A 76 -1.68 8.34 5.59
C ALA A 76 -0.75 7.32 6.23
N TYR A 77 -1.08 6.83 7.44
CA TYR A 77 -0.26 5.87 8.15
C TYR A 77 -0.13 4.54 7.40
N SER A 78 -1.25 4.00 6.89
CA SER A 78 -1.25 2.77 6.11
C SER A 78 -0.41 2.90 4.84
N CYS A 79 -0.58 4.00 4.10
CA CYS A 79 0.15 4.29 2.87
C CYS A 79 1.66 4.43 3.14
N ALA A 80 2.03 5.22 4.16
CA ALA A 80 3.42 5.41 4.54
C ALA A 80 4.09 4.09 4.94
N LYS A 81 3.41 3.24 5.73
CA LYS A 81 3.97 1.96 6.20
C LYS A 81 4.12 0.94 5.07
N ARG A 82 3.23 0.97 4.08
CA ARG A 82 3.39 0.13 2.88
C ARG A 82 4.52 0.63 1.98
N ALA A 83 4.70 1.93 1.82
CA ALA A 83 5.83 2.51 1.10
C ALA A 83 7.18 2.23 1.78
N VAL A 84 7.25 2.30 3.12
CA VAL A 84 8.44 1.92 3.91
C VAL A 84 8.80 0.45 3.71
N ALA A 85 7.81 -0.45 3.68
CA ALA A 85 8.05 -1.86 3.37
C ALA A 85 8.63 -2.02 1.96
N ALA A 86 8.06 -1.34 0.96
CA ALA A 86 8.53 -1.37 -0.42
C ALA A 86 9.98 -0.86 -0.55
N LEU A 87 10.31 0.25 0.10
CA LEU A 87 11.69 0.77 0.16
C LEU A 87 12.64 -0.25 0.82
N THR A 88 12.22 -0.90 1.90
CA THR A 88 13.04 -1.91 2.59
C THR A 88 13.35 -3.11 1.70
N TRP A 89 12.34 -3.65 0.99
CA TRP A 89 12.54 -4.76 0.04
C TRP A 89 13.49 -4.39 -1.11
N GLN A 90 13.40 -3.16 -1.60
CA GLN A 90 14.26 -2.67 -2.70
C GLN A 90 15.70 -2.48 -2.22
N LEU A 91 15.90 -1.82 -1.09
CA LEU A 91 17.23 -1.59 -0.53
C LEU A 91 17.92 -2.88 -0.11
N GLY A 92 17.19 -3.92 0.28
CA GLY A 92 17.79 -5.22 0.58
C GLY A 92 18.53 -5.84 -0.61
N ARG A 93 18.12 -5.52 -1.83
CA ARG A 93 18.77 -5.99 -3.07
C ARG A 93 19.98 -5.13 -3.46
N SER A 94 19.93 -3.84 -3.19
CA SER A 94 20.92 -2.84 -3.58
C SER A 94 21.84 -2.39 -2.45
N ALA A 95 21.65 -2.88 -1.21
CA ALA A 95 22.46 -2.51 -0.06
C ALA A 95 23.95 -2.78 -0.30
N PRO A 96 24.86 -1.94 0.22
CA PRO A 96 26.29 -2.17 0.14
C PRO A 96 26.68 -3.53 0.72
N ASP A 97 27.79 -4.09 0.25
CA ASP A 97 28.31 -5.32 0.81
C ASP A 97 28.56 -5.21 2.31
N GLY A 98 28.19 -6.25 3.06
CA GLY A 98 28.28 -6.26 4.51
C GLY A 98 27.23 -5.42 5.24
N VAL A 99 26.33 -4.75 4.54
CA VAL A 99 25.24 -3.97 5.14
C VAL A 99 23.90 -4.70 4.99
N ALA A 100 23.21 -4.90 6.10
CA ALA A 100 21.88 -5.50 6.16
C ALA A 100 20.83 -4.44 6.51
N ILE A 101 19.77 -4.34 5.67
CA ILE A 101 18.66 -3.42 5.87
C ILE A 101 17.38 -4.23 5.96
N ASN A 102 16.69 -4.19 7.10
CA ASN A 102 15.48 -4.95 7.35
C ASN A 102 14.45 -4.07 8.06
N ALA A 103 13.20 -4.53 8.16
CA ALA A 103 12.16 -3.84 8.94
C ALA A 103 11.33 -4.83 9.75
N ILE A 104 10.76 -4.35 10.85
CA ILE A 104 9.82 -5.09 11.69
C ILE A 104 8.42 -4.54 11.44
N SER A 105 7.44 -5.43 11.30
CA SER A 105 6.01 -5.15 11.32
C SER A 105 5.44 -5.64 12.67
N PRO A 106 5.43 -4.80 13.71
CA PRO A 106 5.10 -5.24 15.05
C PRO A 106 3.59 -5.23 15.31
N ILE A 107 3.16 -6.14 16.20
CA ILE A 107 1.93 -6.01 16.98
C ILE A 107 2.29 -6.02 18.45
N ALA A 108 2.00 -4.92 19.15
CA ALA A 108 2.20 -4.81 20.59
C ALA A 108 1.31 -3.72 21.20
N MET A 109 1.08 -3.83 22.51
CA MET A 109 0.34 -2.87 23.33
C MET A 109 1.19 -1.62 23.58
N THR A 110 1.35 -0.78 22.58
CA THR A 110 2.08 0.49 22.69
C THR A 110 1.15 1.63 23.11
N ARG A 111 1.72 2.72 23.63
CA ARG A 111 0.97 3.96 23.92
C ARG A 111 0.19 4.45 22.67
N MET A 112 0.75 4.27 21.49
CA MET A 112 0.12 4.62 20.21
C MET A 112 -1.13 3.77 19.95
N VAL A 113 -1.05 2.47 20.18
CA VAL A 113 -2.16 1.53 20.03
C VAL A 113 -3.23 1.81 21.09
N THR A 114 -2.85 2.01 22.36
CA THR A 114 -3.77 2.36 23.43
C THR A 114 -4.52 3.67 23.13
N ALA A 115 -3.83 4.68 22.61
CA ALA A 115 -4.45 5.94 22.22
C ALA A 115 -5.40 5.80 21.03
N ALA A 116 -5.08 4.94 20.08
CA ALA A 116 -5.96 4.65 18.93
C ALA A 116 -7.23 3.89 19.38
N LEU A 117 -7.09 2.89 20.24
CA LEU A 117 -8.19 2.09 20.77
C LEU A 117 -9.05 2.84 21.78
N GLY A 118 -8.45 3.67 22.63
CA GLY A 118 -9.16 4.49 23.62
C GLY A 118 -10.09 5.55 23.01
N ARG A 119 -9.88 5.89 21.74
CA ARG A 119 -10.80 6.75 20.96
C ARG A 119 -11.96 5.96 20.34
N SER A 120 -11.83 4.67 20.21
CA SER A 120 -12.93 3.77 19.86
C SER A 120 -13.76 3.58 21.14
N ARG A 121 -14.83 4.37 21.32
CA ARG A 121 -15.71 4.33 22.51
C ARG A 121 -16.11 2.89 22.80
N PRO A 122 -15.86 2.35 24.01
CA PRO A 122 -16.40 1.07 24.39
C PRO A 122 -17.94 1.10 24.24
N PRO A 123 -18.60 0.03 23.77
CA PRO A 123 -20.06 -0.04 23.82
C PRO A 123 -20.51 0.17 25.26
N ALA A 124 -21.60 0.96 25.42
CA ALA A 124 -22.15 1.23 26.72
C ALA A 124 -22.40 -0.07 27.51
N PRO A 125 -22.09 -0.13 28.81
CA PRO A 125 -22.38 -1.30 29.60
C PRO A 125 -23.89 -1.58 29.56
N GLY A 126 -24.29 -2.72 29.01
CA GLY A 126 -25.68 -3.20 29.11
C GLY A 126 -26.42 -3.55 27.82
N GLY A 127 -25.84 -3.54 26.67
CA GLY A 127 -26.61 -3.69 25.42
C GLY A 127 -26.04 -4.58 24.30
N GLY A 128 -25.09 -5.45 24.54
CA GLY A 128 -24.53 -6.30 23.48
C GLY A 128 -24.48 -7.78 23.86
N ASN A 129 -24.92 -8.63 22.97
CA ASN A 129 -24.69 -10.07 23.06
C ASN A 129 -23.18 -10.32 23.18
N PRO A 130 -22.66 -10.93 24.27
CA PRO A 130 -21.22 -11.17 24.44
C PRO A 130 -20.59 -12.08 23.39
N THR A 131 -21.40 -12.74 22.56
CA THR A 131 -20.97 -13.59 21.44
C THR A 131 -21.03 -12.87 20.08
N ALA A 132 -21.46 -11.60 20.01
CA ALA A 132 -21.42 -10.87 18.76
C ALA A 132 -19.98 -10.51 18.42
N PRO A 133 -19.48 -10.84 17.21
CA PRO A 133 -18.13 -10.49 16.80
C PRO A 133 -17.95 -8.98 16.83
N ARG A 134 -16.90 -8.51 17.51
CA ARG A 134 -16.56 -7.07 17.55
C ARG A 134 -15.98 -6.71 16.20
N ARG A 135 -16.60 -5.74 15.54
CA ARG A 135 -16.12 -5.21 14.27
C ARG A 135 -14.64 -4.82 14.36
N SER A 136 -13.91 -5.14 13.29
CA SER A 136 -12.50 -4.91 13.08
C SER A 136 -12.07 -3.53 13.60
N SER A 137 -11.18 -3.55 14.55
CA SER A 137 -10.49 -2.38 15.04
C SER A 137 -9.15 -2.21 14.32
N ALA A 138 -8.44 -1.11 14.52
CA ALA A 138 -7.08 -0.90 14.04
C ALA A 138 -6.10 -2.03 14.46
N THR A 139 -6.50 -2.90 15.37
CA THR A 139 -5.73 -4.05 15.86
C THR A 139 -6.03 -5.35 15.14
N GLY A 140 -6.90 -5.34 14.11
CA GLY A 140 -7.29 -6.56 13.42
C GLY A 140 -8.17 -7.49 14.25
N GLY A 141 -8.98 -6.94 15.15
CA GLY A 141 -9.90 -7.73 15.99
C GLY A 141 -9.29 -8.23 17.29
N LEU A 142 -7.99 -8.00 17.55
CA LEU A 142 -7.38 -8.36 18.82
C LEU A 142 -7.96 -7.51 19.97
N SER A 143 -8.32 -8.13 21.07
CA SER A 143 -8.67 -7.42 22.29
C SER A 143 -7.41 -6.86 22.97
N LEU A 144 -7.55 -5.78 23.75
CA LEU A 144 -6.43 -5.21 24.52
C LEU A 144 -5.77 -6.24 25.42
N GLY A 145 -6.54 -7.14 26.03
CA GLY A 145 -6.02 -8.17 26.92
C GLY A 145 -5.28 -9.32 26.24
N SER A 146 -5.29 -9.40 24.90
CA SER A 146 -4.57 -10.44 24.12
C SER A 146 -3.40 -9.89 23.33
N MET A 147 -3.16 -8.58 23.35
CA MET A 147 -2.02 -7.98 22.65
C MET A 147 -0.71 -8.26 23.38
N PRO A 148 0.36 -8.60 22.63
CA PRO A 148 1.70 -8.73 23.19
C PRO A 148 2.20 -7.41 23.80
N GLU A 149 3.07 -7.52 24.81
CA GLU A 149 3.72 -6.36 25.40
C GLU A 149 4.88 -5.87 24.51
N PRO A 150 5.20 -4.57 24.51
CA PRO A 150 6.27 -4.00 23.68
C PRO A 150 7.64 -4.65 23.91
N GLU A 151 7.93 -5.04 25.14
CA GLU A 151 9.18 -5.68 25.54
C GLU A 151 9.43 -7.01 24.82
N GLN A 152 8.38 -7.68 24.38
CA GLN A 152 8.47 -8.94 23.63
C GLN A 152 9.00 -8.75 22.19
N LEU A 153 9.04 -7.51 21.68
CA LEU A 153 9.63 -7.18 20.39
C LEU A 153 11.14 -6.93 20.45
N ALA A 154 11.66 -6.59 21.63
CA ALA A 154 13.04 -6.18 21.80
C ALA A 154 14.06 -7.25 21.39
N PRO A 155 13.87 -8.56 21.69
CA PRO A 155 14.81 -9.60 21.27
C PRO A 155 15.00 -9.66 19.74
N LEU A 156 13.93 -9.59 18.97
CA LEU A 156 14.04 -9.57 17.50
C LEU A 156 14.74 -8.32 17.00
N GLY A 157 14.41 -7.14 17.56
CA GLY A 157 15.09 -5.89 17.21
C GLY A 157 16.59 -5.94 17.48
N ALA A 158 17.00 -6.52 18.62
CA ALA A 158 18.40 -6.69 18.99
C ALA A 158 19.11 -7.71 18.08
N ALA A 159 18.47 -8.82 17.73
CA ALA A 159 19.01 -9.81 16.81
C ALA A 159 19.26 -9.22 15.42
N LEU A 160 18.28 -8.47 14.87
CA LEU A 160 18.41 -7.81 13.56
C LEU A 160 19.48 -6.71 13.55
N ALA A 161 19.75 -6.08 14.68
CA ALA A 161 20.82 -5.10 14.84
C ALA A 161 22.21 -5.75 15.09
N GLY A 162 22.24 -7.07 15.32
CA GLY A 162 23.45 -7.83 15.63
C GLY A 162 24.05 -8.55 14.42
N HIS A 163 25.25 -9.09 14.62
CA HIS A 163 26.01 -9.77 13.55
C HIS A 163 25.35 -11.07 13.05
N GLY A 164 24.51 -11.74 13.84
CA GLY A 164 23.79 -12.95 13.44
C GLY A 164 22.86 -12.73 12.25
N ALA A 165 22.31 -11.52 12.12
CA ALA A 165 21.39 -11.16 11.02
C ALA A 165 22.08 -10.61 9.76
N ALA A 166 23.39 -10.71 9.62
CA ALA A 166 24.13 -10.12 8.49
C ALA A 166 23.72 -10.67 7.10
N ARG A 167 23.14 -11.88 7.08
CA ARG A 167 22.64 -12.52 5.85
C ARG A 167 21.19 -12.14 5.51
N LEU A 168 20.45 -11.59 6.47
CA LEU A 168 19.09 -11.12 6.23
C LEU A 168 19.15 -9.76 5.56
N ARG A 169 18.69 -9.68 4.33
CA ARG A 169 18.73 -8.43 3.54
C ARG A 169 17.38 -8.17 2.90
N GLY A 170 16.82 -6.99 3.16
CA GLY A 170 15.54 -6.57 2.60
C GLY A 170 14.34 -7.34 3.15
N GLN A 171 14.44 -7.87 4.36
CA GLN A 171 13.34 -8.60 4.96
C GLN A 171 12.42 -7.68 5.76
N VAL A 172 11.13 -7.90 5.62
CA VAL A 172 10.11 -7.35 6.51
C VAL A 172 9.60 -8.49 7.38
N LEU A 173 9.79 -8.37 8.70
CA LEU A 173 9.44 -9.42 9.64
C LEU A 173 8.24 -8.99 10.49
N PHE A 174 7.16 -9.76 10.41
CA PHE A 174 6.09 -9.66 11.39
C PHE A 174 6.61 -10.13 12.76
N ALA A 175 6.23 -9.40 13.80
CA ALA A 175 6.55 -9.79 15.18
C ALA A 175 5.34 -9.53 16.09
N GLY A 176 4.90 -10.56 16.79
CA GLY A 176 3.79 -10.51 17.73
C GLY A 176 3.99 -11.47 18.90
N GLY A 177 4.40 -10.95 20.05
CA GLY A 177 4.74 -11.79 21.21
C GLY A 177 5.90 -12.73 20.90
N SER A 178 5.67 -14.03 21.01
CA SER A 178 6.64 -15.08 20.70
C SER A 178 6.60 -15.54 19.23
N GLU A 179 5.83 -14.90 18.38
CA GLU A 179 5.70 -15.28 16.96
C GLU A 179 6.42 -14.29 16.06
N VAL A 180 7.24 -14.84 15.16
CA VAL A 180 7.91 -14.10 14.08
C VAL A 180 7.57 -14.76 12.75
N ALA A 181 7.27 -13.95 11.73
CA ALA A 181 7.02 -14.44 10.38
C ALA A 181 7.64 -13.51 9.35
N VAL A 182 8.10 -14.06 8.24
CA VAL A 182 8.51 -13.26 7.07
C VAL A 182 7.26 -12.69 6.41
N VAL A 183 7.28 -11.41 6.07
CA VAL A 183 6.23 -10.79 5.27
C VAL A 183 6.63 -10.86 3.80
N ASP A 184 5.93 -11.69 3.05
CA ASP A 184 6.12 -11.81 1.62
C ASP A 184 5.82 -10.47 0.91
N PRO A 185 6.71 -10.00 0.03
CA PRO A 185 6.41 -8.89 -0.85
C PRO A 185 5.33 -9.26 -1.87
N PRO A 186 4.67 -8.29 -2.52
CA PRO A 186 3.73 -8.57 -3.60
C PRO A 186 4.35 -9.42 -4.70
N ARG A 187 3.65 -10.49 -5.09
CA ARG A 187 4.05 -11.43 -6.15
C ARG A 187 2.96 -11.53 -7.20
N LEU A 188 3.33 -11.79 -8.45
CA LEU A 188 2.36 -12.06 -9.50
C LEU A 188 1.57 -13.33 -9.18
N LEU A 189 0.25 -13.23 -9.18
CA LEU A 189 -0.69 -14.34 -9.00
C LEU A 189 -1.24 -14.79 -10.35
N GLU A 190 -1.66 -13.84 -11.18
CA GLU A 190 -2.20 -14.07 -12.51
C GLU A 190 -1.55 -13.12 -13.50
N VAL A 191 -1.30 -13.62 -14.71
CA VAL A 191 -0.69 -12.86 -15.81
C VAL A 191 -1.42 -13.15 -17.10
N VAL A 192 -1.77 -12.08 -17.79
CA VAL A 192 -2.43 -12.13 -19.08
C VAL A 192 -1.52 -11.49 -20.12
N ARG A 193 -1.22 -12.23 -21.17
CA ARG A 193 -0.45 -11.71 -22.31
C ARG A 193 -1.38 -11.02 -23.30
N THR A 194 -0.97 -9.85 -23.77
CA THR A 194 -1.72 -9.02 -24.72
C THR A 194 -1.04 -8.93 -26.10
N SER A 195 0.21 -9.39 -26.21
CA SER A 195 1.02 -9.25 -27.43
C SER A 195 0.43 -9.93 -28.67
N ASP A 196 -0.43 -10.95 -28.50
CA ASP A 196 -1.03 -11.71 -29.58
C ASP A 196 -2.52 -11.40 -29.80
N VAL A 197 -3.04 -10.39 -29.09
CA VAL A 197 -4.47 -10.08 -29.08
C VAL A 197 -4.73 -8.77 -29.82
N ARG A 198 -5.65 -8.81 -30.78
CA ARG A 198 -6.00 -7.66 -31.60
C ARG A 198 -6.81 -6.58 -30.89
N SER A 199 -7.35 -6.89 -29.70
CA SER A 199 -8.12 -5.97 -28.89
C SER A 199 -7.92 -6.31 -27.41
N VAL A 200 -7.39 -5.38 -26.64
CA VAL A 200 -7.26 -5.51 -25.19
C VAL A 200 -8.62 -5.66 -24.52
N ASP A 201 -9.67 -5.05 -25.09
CA ASP A 201 -11.03 -5.10 -24.55
C ASP A 201 -11.61 -6.52 -24.51
N VAL A 202 -11.38 -7.31 -25.56
CA VAL A 202 -11.85 -8.71 -25.61
C VAL A 202 -11.13 -9.55 -24.57
N VAL A 203 -9.83 -9.31 -24.39
CA VAL A 203 -9.02 -10.01 -23.41
C VAL A 203 -9.42 -9.63 -21.99
N VAL A 204 -9.59 -8.34 -21.74
CA VAL A 204 -10.00 -7.84 -20.41
C VAL A 204 -11.40 -8.35 -20.07
N ALA A 205 -12.36 -8.31 -21.00
CA ALA A 205 -13.71 -8.82 -20.73
C ALA A 205 -13.73 -10.31 -20.43
N GLY A 206 -12.90 -11.12 -21.13
CA GLY A 206 -12.84 -12.58 -20.92
C GLY A 206 -12.02 -13.00 -19.70
N LEU A 207 -11.15 -12.13 -19.19
CA LEU A 207 -10.17 -12.46 -18.15
C LEU A 207 -10.40 -11.71 -16.83
N LEU A 208 -11.29 -10.73 -16.81
CA LEU A 208 -11.73 -10.09 -15.56
C LEU A 208 -12.22 -11.14 -14.56
N ASP A 209 -12.95 -12.16 -15.01
CA ASP A 209 -13.44 -13.23 -14.14
C ASP A 209 -12.30 -14.01 -13.48
N ALA A 210 -11.21 -14.28 -14.23
CA ALA A 210 -10.04 -14.96 -13.68
C ALA A 210 -9.30 -14.08 -12.65
N LEU A 211 -9.14 -12.80 -12.95
CA LEU A 211 -8.53 -11.84 -12.02
C LEU A 211 -9.38 -11.64 -10.77
N VAL A 212 -10.71 -11.53 -10.92
CA VAL A 212 -11.66 -11.44 -9.80
C VAL A 212 -11.59 -12.69 -8.92
N ALA A 213 -11.56 -13.88 -9.51
CA ALA A 213 -11.45 -15.12 -8.75
C ALA A 213 -10.11 -15.20 -7.99
N ALA A 214 -9.00 -14.78 -8.61
CA ALA A 214 -7.68 -14.76 -7.98
C ALA A 214 -7.61 -13.73 -6.85
N GLU A 215 -8.19 -12.55 -7.01
CA GLU A 215 -8.27 -11.54 -5.95
C GLU A 215 -9.11 -12.05 -4.78
N ALA A 216 -10.27 -12.62 -5.04
CA ALA A 216 -11.15 -13.18 -4.02
C ALA A 216 -10.52 -14.37 -3.25
N ALA A 217 -9.61 -15.11 -3.90
CA ALA A 217 -8.88 -16.19 -3.26
C ALA A 217 -7.75 -15.71 -2.33
N GLN A 218 -7.40 -14.43 -2.36
CA GLN A 218 -6.39 -13.88 -1.45
C GLN A 218 -6.95 -13.87 -0.02
N ALA A 219 -6.26 -14.59 0.88
CA ALA A 219 -6.62 -14.56 2.29
C ALA A 219 -6.43 -13.15 2.85
N THR A 220 -7.50 -12.52 3.24
CA THR A 220 -7.48 -11.28 3.99
C THR A 220 -7.46 -11.63 5.48
N SER A 221 -6.35 -11.38 6.16
CA SER A 221 -6.33 -11.50 7.60
C SER A 221 -6.25 -10.11 8.20
N GLY A 222 -7.18 -9.79 9.07
CA GLY A 222 -7.22 -8.50 9.72
C GLY A 222 -6.00 -8.19 10.58
N GLY A 223 -5.21 -9.18 10.96
CA GLY A 223 -4.05 -9.04 11.82
C GLY A 223 -2.70 -9.08 11.11
N ALA A 224 -2.70 -9.12 9.79
CA ALA A 224 -1.46 -9.37 9.03
C ALA A 224 -0.85 -10.78 9.24
N ASN A 225 -1.36 -11.58 10.17
CA ASN A 225 -0.99 -12.97 10.35
C ASN A 225 -2.25 -13.85 10.40
N PRO A 226 -2.41 -14.83 9.47
CA PRO A 226 -3.56 -15.74 9.43
C PRO A 226 -3.79 -16.49 10.73
N ARG A 227 -2.73 -16.81 11.49
CA ARG A 227 -2.84 -17.50 12.78
C ARG A 227 -3.53 -16.68 13.85
N PHE A 228 -3.32 -15.37 13.87
CA PHE A 228 -4.05 -14.52 14.80
C PHE A 228 -5.55 -14.49 14.50
N GLY A 229 -5.96 -14.50 13.24
CA GLY A 229 -7.34 -14.67 12.85
C GLY A 229 -7.92 -16.01 13.33
N ALA A 230 -7.16 -17.10 13.21
CA ALA A 230 -7.59 -18.43 13.69
C ALA A 230 -7.70 -18.52 15.22
N LEU A 231 -6.77 -17.85 15.94
CA LEU A 231 -6.74 -17.87 17.42
C LEU A 231 -7.79 -16.94 18.06
N TYR A 232 -8.06 -15.80 17.44
CA TYR A 232 -8.91 -14.75 18.02
C TYR A 232 -10.27 -14.60 17.32
N GLY A 233 -10.59 -15.51 16.43
CA GLY A 233 -11.81 -15.51 15.61
C GLY A 233 -11.66 -14.73 14.30
N PRO A 234 -12.63 -14.92 13.38
CA PRO A 234 -12.64 -14.18 12.14
C PRO A 234 -12.67 -12.68 12.45
N THR A 235 -11.73 -11.96 11.90
CA THR A 235 -11.85 -10.51 11.85
C THR A 235 -12.98 -10.22 10.87
N ASP A 236 -14.09 -9.70 11.36
CA ASP A 236 -15.09 -9.10 10.49
C ASP A 236 -14.45 -7.86 9.84
N GLU A 237 -13.67 -8.09 8.78
CA GLU A 237 -13.53 -7.05 7.77
C GLU A 237 -14.97 -6.83 7.29
N PRO A 238 -15.50 -5.60 7.31
CA PRO A 238 -16.83 -5.38 6.79
C PRO A 238 -16.83 -5.97 5.39
N ASP A 239 -17.76 -6.86 5.13
CA ASP A 239 -18.12 -7.27 3.78
C ASP A 239 -18.61 -5.98 3.10
N ALA A 240 -17.64 -5.22 2.61
CA ALA A 240 -17.89 -4.04 1.82
C ALA A 240 -18.42 -4.60 0.51
N GLY A 241 -19.72 -4.71 0.43
CA GLY A 241 -20.41 -5.30 -0.70
C GLY A 241 -19.78 -4.83 -2.03
N ALA A 242 -19.82 -5.67 -3.03
CA ALA A 242 -19.26 -5.34 -4.35
C ALA A 242 -19.75 -3.95 -4.78
N PRO A 243 -18.86 -3.09 -5.32
CA PRO A 243 -19.27 -1.79 -5.80
C PRO A 243 -20.40 -1.93 -6.82
N ALA A 244 -21.35 -1.01 -6.77
CA ALA A 244 -22.50 -1.04 -7.67
C ALA A 244 -22.06 -1.05 -9.14
N ALA A 245 -22.79 -1.76 -9.98
CA ALA A 245 -22.54 -1.78 -11.41
C ALA A 245 -22.71 -0.36 -11.99
N VAL A 246 -21.73 0.09 -12.78
CA VAL A 246 -21.79 1.37 -13.51
C VAL A 246 -22.35 1.12 -14.90
N ASP A 247 -23.18 2.05 -15.39
CA ASP A 247 -23.78 1.99 -16.72
C ASP A 247 -22.71 2.09 -17.83
N THR A 248 -22.99 1.49 -19.00
CA THR A 248 -22.12 1.52 -20.19
C THR A 248 -21.87 2.92 -20.75
N SER A 249 -22.62 3.94 -20.32
CA SER A 249 -22.43 5.36 -20.66
C SER A 249 -21.75 6.16 -19.56
N ALA A 250 -20.78 5.58 -18.89
CA ALA A 250 -20.12 6.18 -17.73
C ALA A 250 -19.54 7.58 -18.03
N ALA A 251 -19.72 8.50 -17.08
CA ALA A 251 -19.11 9.81 -17.10
C ALA A 251 -17.77 9.76 -16.37
N VAL A 252 -16.67 9.93 -17.08
CA VAL A 252 -15.31 9.69 -16.57
C VAL A 252 -14.44 10.95 -16.65
N ALA A 253 -13.89 11.37 -15.52
CA ALA A 253 -12.85 12.38 -15.47
C ALA A 253 -11.46 11.71 -15.57
N VAL A 254 -10.64 12.12 -16.53
CA VAL A 254 -9.26 11.66 -16.69
C VAL A 254 -8.32 12.76 -16.20
N VAL A 255 -7.77 12.58 -15.02
CA VAL A 255 -6.83 13.51 -14.37
C VAL A 255 -5.41 13.11 -14.76
N SER A 256 -4.72 13.96 -15.48
CA SER A 256 -3.38 13.62 -15.97
C SER A 256 -2.52 14.85 -16.27
N ASP A 257 -1.22 14.72 -16.07
CA ASP A 257 -0.15 15.58 -16.59
C ASP A 257 0.61 14.92 -17.76
N ARG A 258 0.06 13.80 -18.29
CA ARG A 258 0.63 12.98 -19.37
C ARG A 258 -0.33 12.99 -20.58
N PRO A 259 -0.19 13.95 -21.50
CA PRO A 259 -1.15 14.13 -22.59
C PRO A 259 -1.31 12.89 -23.48
N ASP A 260 -0.21 12.17 -23.76
CA ASP A 260 -0.24 10.96 -24.60
C ASP A 260 -1.07 9.85 -23.95
N LEU A 261 -0.79 9.54 -22.68
CA LEU A 261 -1.54 8.53 -21.94
C LEU A 261 -3.00 8.95 -21.72
N ALA A 262 -3.25 10.23 -21.44
CA ALA A 262 -4.61 10.75 -21.32
C ALA A 262 -5.41 10.58 -22.60
N ALA A 263 -4.80 10.84 -23.76
CA ALA A 263 -5.45 10.67 -25.06
C ALA A 263 -5.80 9.21 -25.32
N GLU A 264 -4.90 8.27 -25.04
CA GLU A 264 -5.15 6.83 -25.24
C GLU A 264 -6.21 6.30 -24.26
N VAL A 265 -6.17 6.70 -22.99
CA VAL A 265 -7.20 6.35 -22.00
C VAL A 265 -8.55 6.91 -22.41
N THR A 266 -8.60 8.15 -22.88
CA THR A 266 -9.84 8.78 -23.39
C THR A 266 -10.38 8.00 -24.60
N ALA A 267 -9.53 7.66 -25.57
CA ALA A 267 -9.93 6.88 -26.73
C ALA A 267 -10.48 5.49 -26.35
N ALA A 268 -9.85 4.82 -25.39
CA ALA A 268 -10.33 3.53 -24.88
C ALA A 268 -11.70 3.66 -24.19
N LEU A 269 -11.90 4.69 -23.38
CA LEU A 269 -13.16 4.97 -22.71
C LEU A 269 -14.28 5.34 -23.70
N ASP A 270 -13.97 6.17 -24.70
CA ASP A 270 -14.93 6.56 -25.76
C ASP A 270 -15.36 5.35 -26.59
N ALA A 271 -14.44 4.41 -26.85
CA ALA A 271 -14.76 3.15 -27.53
C ALA A 271 -15.74 2.27 -26.72
N HIS A 272 -15.76 2.42 -25.39
CA HIS A 272 -16.76 1.80 -24.50
C HIS A 272 -18.06 2.62 -24.35
N GLY A 273 -18.19 3.73 -25.09
CA GLY A 273 -19.39 4.59 -25.02
C GLY A 273 -19.41 5.52 -23.81
N SER A 274 -18.31 5.66 -23.08
CA SER A 274 -18.19 6.59 -21.96
C SER A 274 -18.13 8.05 -22.45
N ARG A 275 -18.57 8.97 -21.60
CA ARG A 275 -18.39 10.42 -21.81
C ARG A 275 -17.18 10.85 -20.99
N THR A 276 -16.20 11.46 -21.63
CA THR A 276 -14.92 11.77 -20.98
C THR A 276 -14.66 13.26 -20.89
N THR A 277 -13.91 13.67 -19.87
CA THR A 277 -13.28 14.99 -19.78
C THR A 277 -11.88 14.85 -19.21
N VAL A 278 -10.92 15.58 -19.81
CA VAL A 278 -9.54 15.58 -19.32
C VAL A 278 -9.34 16.75 -18.38
N VAL A 279 -8.84 16.44 -17.19
CA VAL A 279 -8.42 17.42 -16.17
C VAL A 279 -6.90 17.46 -16.15
N THR A 280 -6.33 18.53 -16.69
CA THR A 280 -4.88 18.77 -16.56
C THR A 280 -4.58 19.22 -15.15
N ALA A 281 -3.81 18.44 -14.41
CA ALA A 281 -3.49 18.70 -13.02
C ALA A 281 -1.99 18.57 -12.78
N PRO A 282 -1.41 19.37 -11.89
CA PRO A 282 -0.03 19.18 -11.48
C PRO A 282 0.12 17.87 -10.69
N ALA A 283 1.31 17.27 -10.73
CA ALA A 283 1.61 16.04 -10.00
C ALA A 283 1.51 16.18 -8.47
N THR A 284 1.38 17.39 -7.95
CA THR A 284 1.37 17.75 -6.52
C THR A 284 0.13 18.54 -6.11
N ALA A 285 -1.05 18.21 -6.65
CA ALA A 285 -2.30 18.87 -6.27
C ALA A 285 -2.64 18.62 -4.78
N GLY A 286 -3.10 19.67 -4.10
CA GLY A 286 -3.64 19.60 -2.74
C GLY A 286 -5.10 19.14 -2.70
N PHE A 287 -5.65 18.97 -1.49
CA PHE A 287 -7.03 18.49 -1.30
C PHE A 287 -8.08 19.44 -1.87
N ASP A 288 -7.91 20.74 -1.69
CA ASP A 288 -8.85 21.73 -2.21
C ASP A 288 -8.79 21.84 -3.73
N ASP A 289 -7.60 21.77 -4.32
CA ASP A 289 -7.41 21.80 -5.76
C ASP A 289 -8.06 20.58 -6.42
N ALA A 290 -7.84 19.39 -5.89
CA ALA A 290 -8.43 18.15 -6.38
C ALA A 290 -9.97 18.18 -6.29
N ARG A 291 -10.51 18.68 -5.16
CA ARG A 291 -11.95 18.83 -4.97
C ARG A 291 -12.56 19.79 -5.98
N ALA A 292 -11.96 20.96 -6.16
CA ALA A 292 -12.44 21.97 -7.11
C ALA A 292 -12.41 21.46 -8.56
N ALA A 293 -11.34 20.78 -8.93
CA ALA A 293 -11.17 20.22 -10.28
C ALA A 293 -12.18 19.10 -10.58
N LEU A 294 -12.41 18.16 -9.65
CA LEU A 294 -13.43 17.13 -9.81
C LEU A 294 -14.85 17.72 -9.83
N GLY A 295 -15.11 18.74 -9.03
CA GLY A 295 -16.39 19.47 -9.05
C GLY A 295 -16.67 20.09 -10.44
N ALA A 296 -15.67 20.73 -11.03
CA ALA A 296 -15.77 21.29 -12.38
C ALA A 296 -15.99 20.21 -13.45
N ALA A 297 -15.26 19.08 -13.36
CA ALA A 297 -15.44 17.94 -14.26
C ALA A 297 -16.85 17.34 -14.16
N ALA A 298 -17.37 17.20 -12.94
CA ALA A 298 -18.72 16.70 -12.69
C ALA A 298 -19.79 17.60 -13.30
N ILE A 299 -19.65 18.91 -13.21
CA ILE A 299 -20.56 19.87 -13.84
C ILE A 299 -20.51 19.72 -15.37
N SER A 300 -19.31 19.64 -15.96
CA SER A 300 -19.13 19.51 -17.40
C SER A 300 -19.75 18.22 -17.95
N LEU A 301 -19.68 17.12 -17.22
CA LEU A 301 -20.20 15.81 -17.62
C LEU A 301 -21.66 15.57 -17.21
N GLY A 302 -22.23 16.43 -16.36
CA GLY A 302 -23.56 16.20 -15.77
C GLY A 302 -23.57 15.09 -14.71
N GLY A 303 -22.44 14.84 -14.06
CA GLY A 303 -22.20 13.83 -13.04
C GLY A 303 -20.89 13.11 -13.27
N LEU A 304 -20.43 12.31 -12.28
CA LEU A 304 -19.27 11.44 -12.40
C LEU A 304 -19.61 10.01 -11.97
N ASP A 305 -19.15 9.05 -12.74
CA ASP A 305 -19.25 7.61 -12.46
C ASP A 305 -17.86 7.01 -12.21
N ALA A 306 -16.81 7.63 -12.79
CA ALA A 306 -15.43 7.22 -12.54
C ALA A 306 -14.44 8.40 -12.61
N VAL A 307 -13.31 8.23 -11.94
CA VAL A 307 -12.14 9.10 -12.00
C VAL A 307 -10.92 8.24 -12.28
N VAL A 308 -10.16 8.61 -13.31
CA VAL A 308 -8.85 8.03 -13.62
C VAL A 308 -7.78 9.04 -13.24
N VAL A 309 -6.85 8.67 -12.40
CA VAL A 309 -5.72 9.51 -11.99
C VAL A 309 -4.44 8.90 -12.54
N ALA A 310 -3.80 9.58 -13.50
CA ALA A 310 -2.60 9.12 -14.20
C ALA A 310 -1.53 10.21 -14.20
N LEU A 311 -0.99 10.50 -13.02
CA LEU A 311 0.02 11.54 -12.82
C LEU A 311 1.43 10.98 -12.94
N ARG A 312 2.32 11.76 -13.57
CA ARG A 312 3.71 11.38 -13.76
C ARG A 312 4.42 11.16 -12.43
N CYS A 313 5.25 10.14 -12.37
CA CYS A 313 6.27 9.99 -11.36
C CYS A 313 7.61 10.41 -12.01
N PRO A 314 8.27 11.47 -11.55
CA PRO A 314 9.55 11.92 -12.11
C PRO A 314 10.69 11.00 -11.68
N THR A 315 10.50 9.68 -11.78
CA THR A 315 11.53 8.71 -11.47
C THR A 315 12.57 8.71 -12.57
N LYS A 316 13.83 8.82 -12.19
CA LYS A 316 14.93 8.56 -13.11
C LYS A 316 15.02 7.05 -13.27
N ALA A 317 15.13 6.56 -14.50
CA ALA A 317 15.49 5.17 -14.75
C ALA A 317 16.88 4.93 -14.13
N VAL A 318 16.89 4.33 -12.96
CA VAL A 318 18.08 4.08 -12.17
C VAL A 318 18.32 2.59 -12.16
N GLY A 319 19.56 2.17 -12.37
CA GLY A 319 19.97 0.80 -12.12
C GLY A 319 19.60 0.43 -10.67
N THR A 320 18.87 -0.67 -10.50
CA THR A 320 18.38 -1.11 -9.19
C THR A 320 19.48 -1.62 -8.26
N ASP A 321 20.73 -1.60 -8.72
CA ASP A 321 21.87 -2.18 -8.02
C ASP A 321 22.64 -1.12 -7.18
N ASP A 322 22.25 0.15 -7.28
CA ASP A 322 22.84 1.24 -6.50
C ASP A 322 21.86 1.77 -5.45
N TRP A 323 22.16 1.53 -4.19
CA TRP A 323 21.36 1.98 -3.06
C TRP A 323 21.19 3.51 -2.99
N ALA A 324 22.24 4.28 -3.39
CA ALA A 324 22.17 5.74 -3.38
C ALA A 324 21.18 6.24 -4.44
N ALA A 325 21.17 5.59 -5.59
CA ALA A 325 20.21 5.86 -6.64
C ALA A 325 18.78 5.49 -6.20
N VAL A 326 18.59 4.36 -5.50
CA VAL A 326 17.30 4.00 -4.91
C VAL A 326 16.82 5.07 -3.94
N LEU A 327 17.67 5.55 -3.03
CA LEU A 327 17.30 6.62 -2.09
C LEU A 327 17.04 7.96 -2.79
N GLY A 328 17.82 8.28 -3.82
CA GLY A 328 17.63 9.47 -4.64
C GLY A 328 16.27 9.49 -5.34
N ASP A 329 15.83 8.34 -5.86
CA ASP A 329 14.55 8.19 -6.54
C ASP A 329 13.33 8.28 -5.59
N HIS A 330 13.55 8.13 -4.29
CA HIS A 330 12.52 8.35 -3.25
C HIS A 330 12.44 9.80 -2.76
N ALA A 331 13.27 10.72 -3.27
CA ALA A 331 13.20 12.13 -2.90
C ALA A 331 11.91 12.76 -3.48
N GLY A 332 11.14 13.44 -2.64
CA GLY A 332 9.86 14.06 -3.05
C GLY A 332 8.69 13.07 -3.23
N LEU A 333 8.90 11.78 -2.91
CA LEU A 333 7.87 10.76 -3.07
C LEU A 333 6.64 11.00 -2.19
N THR A 334 6.83 11.58 -1.03
CA THR A 334 5.74 11.90 -0.08
C THR A 334 4.74 12.87 -0.67
N GLU A 335 5.19 13.84 -1.46
CA GLU A 335 4.34 14.80 -2.15
C GLU A 335 3.46 14.12 -3.22
N LEU A 336 4.04 13.15 -3.93
CA LEU A 336 3.30 12.38 -4.95
C LEU A 336 2.25 11.45 -4.33
N ILE A 337 2.60 10.77 -3.22
CA ILE A 337 1.64 9.95 -2.46
C ILE A 337 0.53 10.83 -1.86
N HIS A 338 0.88 12.03 -1.42
CA HIS A 338 -0.08 13.00 -0.93
C HIS A 338 -1.06 13.43 -2.03
N ALA A 339 -0.58 13.68 -3.24
CA ALA A 339 -1.44 14.01 -4.39
C ALA A 339 -2.38 12.84 -4.75
N ASP A 340 -1.92 11.59 -4.75
CA ASP A 340 -2.79 10.43 -4.94
C ASP A 340 -3.92 10.39 -3.89
N ALA A 341 -3.59 10.72 -2.64
CA ALA A 341 -4.56 10.83 -1.56
C ALA A 341 -5.53 11.99 -1.74
N ALA A 342 -5.07 13.12 -2.29
CA ALA A 342 -5.91 14.27 -2.58
C ALA A 342 -7.03 13.92 -3.59
N TRP A 343 -6.69 13.23 -4.67
CA TRP A 343 -7.67 12.77 -5.65
C TRP A 343 -8.60 11.69 -5.09
N ALA A 344 -8.08 10.74 -4.30
CA ALA A 344 -8.90 9.74 -3.63
C ALA A 344 -9.89 10.39 -2.64
N ARG A 345 -9.44 11.40 -1.91
CA ARG A 345 -10.26 12.18 -1.00
C ARG A 345 -11.37 12.94 -1.74
N ALA A 346 -11.02 13.63 -2.83
CA ALA A 346 -11.98 14.37 -3.64
C ALA A 346 -13.04 13.43 -4.25
N ALA A 347 -12.64 12.25 -4.70
CA ALA A 347 -13.55 11.22 -5.18
C ALA A 347 -14.52 10.74 -4.08
N ALA A 348 -14.02 10.49 -2.88
CA ALA A 348 -14.84 10.07 -1.75
C ALA A 348 -15.83 11.16 -1.32
N GLU A 349 -15.41 12.42 -1.27
CA GLU A 349 -16.29 13.56 -0.95
C GLU A 349 -17.36 13.76 -2.02
N HIS A 350 -17.01 13.62 -3.30
CA HIS A 350 -17.97 13.70 -4.40
C HIS A 350 -19.02 12.59 -4.31
N ALA A 351 -18.59 11.34 -4.11
CA ALA A 351 -19.50 10.19 -3.97
C ALA A 351 -20.45 10.38 -2.77
N ALA A 352 -19.94 10.88 -1.64
CA ALA A 352 -20.74 11.14 -0.45
C ALA A 352 -21.75 12.30 -0.67
N ALA A 353 -21.35 13.36 -1.37
CA ALA A 353 -22.19 14.51 -1.62
C ALA A 353 -23.31 14.21 -2.64
N THR A 354 -23.06 13.32 -3.58
CA THR A 354 -24.02 12.95 -4.63
C THR A 354 -24.83 11.71 -4.31
N GLU A 355 -24.46 10.98 -3.25
CA GLU A 355 -25.02 9.66 -2.88
C GLU A 355 -24.96 8.64 -4.05
N ARG A 356 -23.95 8.80 -4.92
CA ARG A 356 -23.74 7.93 -6.09
C ARG A 356 -22.43 7.18 -5.94
N PRO A 357 -22.41 5.87 -6.27
CA PRO A 357 -21.18 5.10 -6.30
C PRO A 357 -20.24 5.65 -7.37
N LEU A 358 -18.93 5.63 -7.08
CA LEU A 358 -17.88 6.13 -7.95
C LEU A 358 -16.73 5.13 -8.01
N ARG A 359 -16.09 5.02 -9.18
CA ARG A 359 -14.87 4.26 -9.36
C ARG A 359 -13.66 5.18 -9.42
N LEU A 360 -12.57 4.75 -8.79
CA LEU A 360 -11.30 5.45 -8.81
C LEU A 360 -10.21 4.53 -9.34
N VAL A 361 -9.58 4.87 -10.45
CA VAL A 361 -8.44 4.14 -11.00
C VAL A 361 -7.19 4.99 -10.87
N THR A 362 -6.23 4.57 -10.05
CA THR A 362 -4.95 5.26 -9.89
C THR A 362 -3.88 4.54 -10.67
N VAL A 363 -3.32 5.19 -11.69
CA VAL A 363 -2.24 4.69 -12.53
C VAL A 363 -0.92 5.27 -12.05
N THR A 364 0.01 4.41 -11.67
CA THR A 364 1.32 4.80 -11.16
C THR A 364 2.42 4.29 -12.07
N ASP A 365 3.33 5.16 -12.47
CA ASP A 365 4.57 4.76 -13.11
C ASP A 365 5.47 4.07 -12.06
N ALA A 366 5.74 2.80 -12.27
CA ALA A 366 6.47 1.93 -11.36
C ALA A 366 7.77 1.36 -11.97
N ALA A 367 8.27 1.95 -13.05
CA ALA A 367 9.52 1.55 -13.68
C ALA A 367 10.71 1.75 -12.73
N GLY A 368 10.74 2.86 -12.00
CA GLY A 368 11.78 3.18 -11.02
C GLY A 368 11.45 2.74 -9.58
N PRO A 369 12.45 2.74 -8.68
CA PRO A 369 12.29 2.38 -7.27
C PRO A 369 11.26 3.23 -6.51
N GLY A 370 11.30 4.55 -6.66
CA GLY A 370 10.34 5.47 -6.05
C GLY A 370 8.92 5.23 -6.55
N GLY A 371 8.77 5.03 -7.87
CA GLY A 371 7.50 4.69 -8.48
C GLY A 371 6.89 3.40 -7.94
N ARG A 372 7.72 2.36 -7.71
CA ARG A 372 7.26 1.11 -7.08
C ARG A 372 6.76 1.34 -5.65
N SER A 373 7.43 2.18 -4.87
CA SER A 373 6.97 2.52 -3.52
C SER A 373 5.69 3.36 -3.54
N ARG A 374 5.53 4.27 -4.51
CA ARG A 374 4.28 5.00 -4.74
C ARG A 374 3.13 4.06 -5.13
N ALA A 375 3.38 3.11 -6.05
CA ALA A 375 2.39 2.12 -6.44
C ALA A 375 1.91 1.29 -5.25
N GLN A 376 2.81 0.94 -4.32
CA GLN A 376 2.43 0.25 -3.08
C GLN A 376 1.56 1.13 -2.16
N ALA A 377 1.83 2.42 -2.06
CA ALA A 377 0.97 3.35 -1.33
C ALA A 377 -0.41 3.50 -2.00
N ALA A 378 -0.46 3.62 -3.33
CA ALA A 378 -1.70 3.68 -4.10
C ALA A 378 -2.53 2.39 -3.98
N ALA A 379 -1.87 1.22 -3.99
CA ALA A 379 -2.54 -0.05 -3.73
C ALA A 379 -3.16 -0.11 -2.32
N GLN A 380 -2.51 0.50 -1.33
CA GLN A 380 -3.09 0.60 0.01
C GLN A 380 -4.29 1.55 0.08
N LEU A 381 -4.24 2.68 -0.63
CA LEU A 381 -5.41 3.56 -0.78
C LEU A 381 -6.58 2.84 -1.42
N ALA A 382 -6.33 2.14 -2.53
CA ALA A 382 -7.36 1.38 -3.23
C ALA A 382 -7.97 0.30 -2.31
N ARG A 383 -7.14 -0.44 -1.59
CA ARG A 383 -7.59 -1.51 -0.70
C ARG A 383 -8.46 -1.03 0.45
N SER A 384 -8.18 0.16 0.99
CA SER A 384 -8.95 0.70 2.11
C SER A 384 -10.20 1.50 1.69
N SER A 385 -10.30 1.91 0.43
CA SER A 385 -11.30 2.88 -0.02
C SER A 385 -12.74 2.39 0.14
N LEU A 386 -13.02 1.14 -0.24
CA LEU A 386 -14.38 0.59 -0.21
C LEU A 386 -14.94 0.58 1.23
N GLY A 387 -14.15 0.07 2.20
CA GLY A 387 -14.51 0.08 3.62
C GLY A 387 -14.58 1.47 4.22
N ALA A 388 -13.65 2.36 3.85
CA ALA A 388 -13.58 3.73 4.35
C ALA A 388 -14.76 4.60 3.90
N THR A 389 -15.33 4.30 2.73
CA THR A 389 -16.44 5.05 2.14
C THR A 389 -17.79 4.35 2.29
N GLY A 390 -17.86 3.24 3.04
CA GLY A 390 -19.10 2.46 3.19
C GLY A 390 -19.60 1.87 1.88
N GLY A 391 -18.69 1.51 0.97
CA GLY A 391 -19.03 0.94 -0.34
C GLY A 391 -19.22 1.99 -1.47
N ALA A 392 -19.13 3.28 -1.16
CA ALA A 392 -19.40 4.33 -2.15
C ALA A 392 -18.28 4.48 -3.21
N VAL A 393 -17.03 4.17 -2.88
CA VAL A 393 -15.90 4.26 -3.82
C VAL A 393 -15.21 2.91 -3.98
N GLY A 394 -15.36 2.32 -5.17
CA GLY A 394 -14.56 1.19 -5.62
C GLY A 394 -13.25 1.69 -6.25
N ALA A 395 -12.09 1.34 -5.67
CA ALA A 395 -10.81 1.86 -6.15
C ALA A 395 -9.88 0.74 -6.63
N TYR A 396 -9.05 1.09 -7.62
CA TYR A 396 -8.11 0.19 -8.29
C TYR A 396 -6.75 0.86 -8.39
N SER A 397 -5.69 0.09 -8.19
CA SER A 397 -4.32 0.54 -8.38
C SER A 397 -3.68 -0.19 -9.56
N VAL A 398 -3.17 0.56 -10.53
CA VAL A 398 -2.49 0.04 -11.72
C VAL A 398 -1.05 0.53 -11.72
N ALA A 399 -0.10 -0.38 -11.51
CA ALA A 399 1.33 -0.11 -11.56
C ALA A 399 1.87 -0.38 -12.96
N VAL A 400 2.43 0.61 -13.63
CA VAL A 400 3.03 0.46 -14.97
C VAL A 400 4.54 0.30 -14.80
N GLU A 401 5.08 -0.90 -15.12
CA GLU A 401 6.50 -1.22 -14.89
C GLU A 401 7.43 -0.92 -16.06
N THR A 402 6.85 -0.66 -17.24
CA THR A 402 7.64 -0.40 -18.46
C THR A 402 7.05 0.76 -19.25
N ASP A 403 7.90 1.65 -19.72
CA ASP A 403 7.51 2.74 -20.60
C ASP A 403 7.00 2.22 -21.96
N GLY A 404 6.08 2.95 -22.57
CA GLY A 404 5.69 2.77 -23.98
C GLY A 404 4.57 1.73 -24.25
N HIS A 405 3.90 1.21 -23.23
CA HIS A 405 2.75 0.31 -23.39
C HIS A 405 1.43 0.99 -23.00
N HIS A 406 1.20 2.15 -23.60
CA HIS A 406 0.04 2.97 -23.29
C HIS A 406 -1.27 2.29 -23.71
N ASP A 407 -1.30 1.56 -24.82
CA ASP A 407 -2.44 0.81 -25.34
C ASP A 407 -2.96 -0.23 -24.34
N THR A 408 -2.05 -1.08 -23.81
CA THR A 408 -2.39 -2.08 -22.78
C THR A 408 -2.87 -1.41 -21.50
N THR A 409 -2.19 -0.33 -21.09
CA THR A 409 -2.58 0.45 -19.91
C THR A 409 -3.95 1.08 -20.10
N ALA A 410 -4.19 1.73 -21.24
CA ALA A 410 -5.44 2.40 -21.54
C ALA A 410 -6.62 1.43 -21.62
N GLY A 411 -6.45 0.27 -22.26
CA GLY A 411 -7.48 -0.77 -22.32
C GLY A 411 -7.84 -1.33 -20.93
N LEU A 412 -6.85 -1.64 -20.09
CA LEU A 412 -7.10 -2.10 -18.73
C LEU A 412 -7.82 -1.01 -17.90
N VAL A 413 -7.32 0.23 -17.93
CA VAL A 413 -7.91 1.37 -17.22
C VAL A 413 -9.34 1.64 -17.68
N GLY A 414 -9.58 1.60 -19.00
CA GLY A 414 -10.91 1.74 -19.58
C GLY A 414 -11.89 0.70 -19.04
N ALA A 415 -11.48 -0.56 -19.00
CA ALA A 415 -12.31 -1.64 -18.46
C ALA A 415 -12.55 -1.49 -16.95
N LEU A 416 -11.56 -1.11 -16.15
CA LEU A 416 -11.73 -0.89 -14.72
C LEU A 416 -12.69 0.28 -14.44
N ALA A 417 -12.63 1.33 -15.23
CA ALA A 417 -13.46 2.51 -15.05
C ALA A 417 -14.92 2.30 -15.52
N SER A 418 -15.16 1.47 -16.55
CA SER A 418 -16.48 1.36 -17.18
C SER A 418 -17.16 -0.01 -17.04
N SER A 419 -16.41 -1.13 -16.95
CA SER A 419 -17.00 -2.47 -16.95
C SER A 419 -17.60 -2.87 -15.60
N PRO A 420 -18.85 -3.31 -15.54
CA PRO A 420 -19.44 -3.89 -14.31
C PRO A 420 -18.65 -5.08 -13.77
N GLY A 421 -18.05 -5.91 -14.64
CA GLY A 421 -17.27 -7.07 -14.27
C GLY A 421 -16.01 -6.75 -13.44
N ALA A 422 -15.52 -5.50 -13.48
CA ALA A 422 -14.37 -5.07 -12.70
C ALA A 422 -14.66 -4.87 -11.19
N ALA A 423 -15.93 -4.89 -10.78
CA ALA A 423 -16.32 -4.59 -9.40
C ALA A 423 -15.59 -5.46 -8.35
N GLY A 424 -15.41 -6.75 -8.64
CA GLY A 424 -14.69 -7.68 -7.77
C GLY A 424 -13.18 -7.44 -7.65
N LEU A 425 -12.61 -6.51 -8.44
CA LEU A 425 -11.20 -6.11 -8.35
C LEU A 425 -10.98 -4.86 -7.50
N SER A 426 -12.03 -4.37 -6.80
CA SER A 426 -11.86 -3.23 -5.91
C SER A 426 -10.83 -3.56 -4.82
N GLY A 427 -9.81 -2.73 -4.67
CA GLY A 427 -8.69 -2.95 -3.76
C GLY A 427 -7.54 -3.76 -4.35
N ALA A 428 -7.67 -4.31 -5.56
CA ALA A 428 -6.63 -5.09 -6.20
C ALA A 428 -5.40 -4.27 -6.56
N GLU A 429 -4.24 -4.91 -6.54
CA GLU A 429 -2.99 -4.41 -7.06
C GLU A 429 -2.76 -4.99 -8.46
N LEU A 430 -3.06 -4.20 -9.47
CA LEU A 430 -2.86 -4.57 -10.87
C LEU A 430 -1.53 -4.04 -11.38
N VAL A 431 -0.95 -4.74 -12.33
CA VAL A 431 0.35 -4.37 -12.91
C VAL A 431 0.31 -4.53 -14.42
N VAL A 432 0.95 -3.59 -15.10
CA VAL A 432 1.13 -3.61 -16.56
C VAL A 432 2.61 -3.65 -16.88
N GLY A 433 2.98 -4.59 -17.75
CA GLY A 433 4.32 -4.73 -18.31
C GLY A 433 4.29 -4.77 -19.84
N ALA A 434 5.43 -5.07 -20.44
CA ALA A 434 5.58 -5.14 -21.90
C ALA A 434 4.75 -6.28 -22.48
N GLY A 435 3.59 -5.96 -23.09
CA GLY A 435 2.70 -6.94 -23.73
C GLY A 435 1.99 -7.88 -22.74
N TRP A 436 1.78 -7.44 -21.50
CA TRP A 436 1.04 -8.19 -20.50
C TRP A 436 0.49 -7.28 -19.40
N PHE A 437 -0.54 -7.71 -18.71
CA PHE A 437 -0.99 -7.18 -17.44
C PHE A 437 -1.30 -8.32 -16.47
N GLY A 438 -1.41 -8.03 -15.18
CA GLY A 438 -1.64 -9.07 -14.19
C GLY A 438 -2.09 -8.54 -12.84
N LEU A 439 -2.36 -9.48 -11.96
CA LEU A 439 -2.73 -9.27 -10.57
C LEU A 439 -1.55 -9.64 -9.67
N ARG A 440 -1.29 -8.81 -8.65
CA ARG A 440 -0.34 -9.11 -7.57
C ARG A 440 -1.03 -9.49 -6.28
N SER A 441 -0.33 -10.29 -5.49
CA SER A 441 -0.73 -10.52 -4.10
C SER A 441 -0.52 -9.29 -3.25
N HIS A 442 -1.36 -9.14 -2.23
CA HIS A 442 -1.04 -8.22 -1.14
C HIS A 442 0.07 -8.79 -0.25
N PRO A 443 0.92 -7.93 0.36
CA PRO A 443 1.88 -8.41 1.35
C PRO A 443 1.19 -9.16 2.47
N ARG A 444 1.78 -10.28 2.88
CA ARG A 444 1.22 -11.12 3.97
C ARG A 444 2.33 -11.86 4.70
N PRO A 445 2.20 -12.12 6.00
CA PRO A 445 3.08 -13.03 6.68
C PRO A 445 2.99 -14.44 6.10
N ALA A 446 4.12 -15.01 5.74
CA ALA A 446 4.24 -16.36 5.20
C ALA A 446 5.22 -17.17 6.06
N GLY A 447 4.75 -18.30 6.53
CA GLY A 447 5.47 -19.07 7.53
C GLY A 447 5.53 -18.35 8.90
N SER A 448 5.69 -19.10 9.97
CA SER A 448 5.80 -18.52 11.29
C SER A 448 6.74 -19.36 12.14
N ILE A 449 7.56 -18.68 12.92
CA ILE A 449 8.41 -19.27 13.94
C ILE A 449 7.83 -18.86 15.29
N VAL A 450 7.55 -19.84 16.16
CA VAL A 450 7.11 -19.58 17.52
C VAL A 450 8.28 -19.84 18.45
N VAL A 451 8.82 -18.80 19.07
CA VAL A 451 10.04 -18.89 19.88
C VAL A 451 9.79 -19.31 21.33
N GLY A 452 8.54 -19.33 21.78
CA GLY A 452 8.12 -19.97 23.04
C GLY A 452 8.59 -19.31 24.34
N GLY A 453 9.23 -18.14 24.29
CA GLY A 453 9.78 -17.51 25.49
C GLY A 453 10.15 -16.04 25.29
N PRO A 454 10.68 -15.39 26.35
CA PRO A 454 10.99 -13.96 26.31
C PRO A 454 12.28 -13.63 25.54
N GLY A 455 13.04 -14.63 25.12
CA GLY A 455 14.26 -14.47 24.32
C GLY A 455 14.21 -15.26 23.04
N LEU A 456 15.14 -14.96 22.12
CA LEU A 456 15.31 -15.75 20.90
C LEU A 456 16.26 -16.93 21.21
N PRO A 457 15.89 -18.18 20.85
CA PRO A 457 16.78 -19.33 21.03
C PRO A 457 17.93 -19.27 20.01
N ASP A 458 19.04 -19.95 20.32
CA ASP A 458 20.27 -19.96 19.50
C ASP A 458 20.06 -20.45 18.06
N TRP A 459 19.06 -21.31 17.84
CA TRP A 459 18.71 -21.82 16.51
C TRP A 459 17.86 -20.85 15.67
N PHE A 460 17.40 -19.75 16.24
CA PHE A 460 16.44 -18.84 15.60
C PHE A 460 16.98 -18.27 14.28
N ASP A 461 18.21 -17.79 14.28
CA ASP A 461 18.83 -17.17 13.10
C ASP A 461 18.91 -18.16 11.93
N THR A 462 19.24 -19.43 12.21
CA THR A 462 19.30 -20.48 11.17
C THR A 462 17.96 -20.73 10.52
N ILE A 463 16.90 -20.89 11.33
CA ILE A 463 15.54 -21.13 10.82
C ILE A 463 15.01 -19.91 10.08
N LEU A 464 15.28 -18.71 10.58
CA LEU A 464 14.85 -17.48 9.93
C LEU A 464 15.53 -17.31 8.56
N GLU A 465 16.82 -17.59 8.46
CA GLU A 465 17.55 -17.58 7.20
C GLU A 465 16.99 -18.59 6.18
N GLU A 466 16.59 -19.77 6.63
CA GLU A 466 15.96 -20.78 5.78
C GLU A 466 14.61 -20.33 5.22
N GLN A 467 13.82 -19.62 6.03
CA GLN A 467 12.51 -19.08 5.60
C GLN A 467 12.62 -17.87 4.68
N CYS A 468 13.74 -17.16 4.68
CA CYS A 468 14.00 -16.01 3.84
C CYS A 468 14.58 -16.37 2.46
N ARG A 469 14.91 -17.63 2.20
CA ARG A 469 15.37 -18.16 0.90
C ARG A 469 14.20 -18.48 -0.02
#